data_371c425b8e39c401cace7c26b873e4df
#
_entry.id   371c425b8e39c401cace7c26b873e4df
#
_cell.length_a   1.000
_cell.length_b   1.000
_cell.length_c   1.000
_cell.angle_alpha   90.00
_cell.angle_beta   90.00
_cell.angle_gamma   90.00
#
_symmetry.space_group_name_H-M   'P 1'
#
loop_
_entity.id
_entity.type
_entity.pdbx_description
1 polymer ?
#
loop_
_entity_poly.entity_id
_entity_poly.type
_entity_poly.pdbx_seq_one_letter_code
_entity_poly.pdbx_strand_id
1 'polypeptide(L)'
;HNVQSLAVHMGISVRHLTRLFNQALRQSPAEWLEQQRIFHARQLLETGEMAVKQVAAQCGFSSVDILRRAFVRQLSVTPSQYQKQYSR
;
A
#
# COMPACT_ATOMS: atom_id res chain seq x y z
N HIS A 1 -5.63 6.63 4.62
CA HIS A 1 -6.09 7.45 3.48
C HIS A 1 -6.63 6.59 2.36
N ASN A 2 -7.56 7.15 1.60
CA ASN A 2 -8.03 6.58 0.35
C ASN A 2 -8.05 7.68 -0.70
N VAL A 3 -8.46 7.35 -1.93
CA VAL A 3 -8.44 8.33 -3.03
C VAL A 3 -9.35 9.53 -2.72
N GLN A 4 -10.53 9.27 -2.14
CA GLN A 4 -11.48 10.33 -1.82
C GLN A 4 -10.95 11.26 -0.74
N SER A 5 -10.39 10.71 0.35
CA SER A 5 -9.85 11.54 1.42
C SER A 5 -8.63 12.32 0.96
N LEU A 6 -7.82 11.77 0.08
CA LEU A 6 -6.68 12.46 -0.50
C LEU A 6 -7.16 13.66 -1.34
N ALA A 7 -8.17 13.47 -2.17
CA ALA A 7 -8.73 14.54 -2.98
C ALA A 7 -9.31 15.67 -2.12
N VAL A 8 -10.04 15.31 -1.05
CA VAL A 8 -10.58 16.28 -0.10
C VAL A 8 -9.45 17.07 0.56
N HIS A 9 -8.42 16.39 1.00
CA HIS A 9 -7.27 17.03 1.65
C HIS A 9 -6.58 18.04 0.70
N MET A 10 -6.51 17.72 -0.57
CA MET A 10 -5.90 18.60 -1.57
C MET A 10 -6.87 19.68 -2.09
N GLY A 11 -8.15 19.62 -1.72
CA GLY A 11 -9.15 20.58 -2.15
C GLY A 11 -9.55 20.47 -3.61
N ILE A 12 -9.46 19.28 -4.19
CA ILE A 12 -9.82 19.03 -5.60
C ILE A 12 -10.75 17.81 -5.71
N SER A 13 -11.37 17.64 -6.88
CA SER A 13 -12.21 16.47 -7.13
C SER A 13 -11.34 15.22 -7.37
N VAL A 14 -11.93 14.04 -7.18
CA VAL A 14 -11.27 12.78 -7.51
C VAL A 14 -10.88 12.73 -8.99
N ARG A 15 -11.75 13.25 -9.86
CA ARG A 15 -11.47 13.30 -11.31
C ARG A 15 -10.22 14.14 -11.60
N HIS A 16 -10.12 15.31 -10.96
CA HIS A 16 -8.97 16.20 -11.12
C HIS A 16 -7.69 15.52 -10.59
N LEU A 17 -7.80 14.92 -9.42
CA LEU A 17 -6.68 14.17 -8.80
C LEU A 17 -6.20 13.07 -9.73
N THR A 18 -7.11 12.27 -10.29
CA THR A 18 -6.78 11.19 -11.20
C THR A 18 -6.02 11.71 -12.43
N ARG A 19 -6.49 12.82 -13.00
CA ARG A 19 -5.83 13.42 -14.15
C ARG A 19 -4.41 13.89 -13.82
N LEU A 20 -4.23 14.54 -12.67
CA LEU A 20 -2.92 15.02 -12.24
C LEU A 20 -1.95 13.86 -12.03
N PHE A 21 -2.40 12.78 -11.37
CA PHE A 21 -1.56 11.62 -11.13
C PHE A 21 -1.15 10.94 -12.43
N ASN A 22 -2.09 10.80 -13.37
CA ASN A 22 -1.78 10.20 -14.67
C ASN A 22 -0.78 11.03 -15.46
N GLN A 23 -0.89 12.35 -15.40
CA GLN A 23 0.03 13.25 -16.09
C GLN A 23 1.43 13.26 -15.46
N ALA A 24 1.49 13.34 -14.15
CA ALA A 24 2.76 13.49 -13.43
C ALA A 24 3.47 12.16 -13.20
N LEU A 25 2.74 11.10 -12.87
CA LEU A 25 3.31 9.84 -12.42
C LEU A 25 2.94 8.65 -13.32
N ARG A 26 2.09 8.86 -14.32
CA ARG A 26 1.59 7.82 -15.22
C ARG A 26 0.95 6.65 -14.46
N GLN A 27 0.30 6.95 -13.35
CA GLN A 27 -0.44 5.97 -12.55
C GLN A 27 -1.63 6.64 -11.90
N SER A 28 -2.61 5.83 -11.48
CA SER A 28 -3.78 6.34 -10.78
C SER A 28 -3.45 6.65 -9.32
N PRO A 29 -4.24 7.51 -8.65
CA PRO A 29 -4.06 7.72 -7.21
C PRO A 29 -4.21 6.43 -6.40
N ALA A 30 -5.10 5.53 -6.82
CA ALA A 30 -5.28 4.23 -6.13
C ALA A 30 -4.02 3.38 -6.20
N GLU A 31 -3.38 3.32 -7.37
CA GLU A 31 -2.12 2.61 -7.54
C GLU A 31 -1.00 3.20 -6.68
N TRP A 32 -0.92 4.53 -6.66
CA TRP A 32 0.07 5.22 -5.85
C TRP A 32 -0.14 4.95 -4.36
N LEU A 33 -1.38 5.03 -3.88
CA LEU A 33 -1.70 4.72 -2.48
C LEU A 33 -1.34 3.27 -2.13
N GLU A 34 -1.63 2.33 -3.02
CA GLU A 34 -1.27 0.93 -2.79
C GLU A 34 0.24 0.78 -2.66
N GLN A 35 1.01 1.45 -3.50
CA GLN A 35 2.48 1.41 -3.43
C GLN A 35 2.98 1.97 -2.10
N GLN A 36 2.38 3.05 -1.61
CA GLN A 36 2.74 3.63 -0.31
C GLN A 36 2.42 2.67 0.83
N ARG A 37 1.26 2.01 0.77
CA ARG A 37 0.88 1.02 1.78
C ARG A 37 1.81 -0.18 1.77
N ILE A 38 2.21 -0.65 0.59
CA ILE A 38 3.16 -1.76 0.46
C ILE A 38 4.54 -1.36 0.98
N PHE A 39 5.00 -0.16 0.69
CA PHE A 39 6.27 0.34 1.22
C PHE A 39 6.27 0.34 2.76
N HIS A 40 5.19 0.84 3.37
CA HIS A 40 5.04 0.83 4.82
C HIS A 40 4.97 -0.61 5.37
N ALA A 41 4.25 -1.50 4.69
CA ALA A 41 4.18 -2.89 5.08
C ALA A 41 5.55 -3.56 5.08
N ARG A 42 6.38 -3.29 4.07
CA ARG A 42 7.74 -3.81 4.01
C ARG A 42 8.56 -3.39 5.23
N GLN A 43 8.47 -2.13 5.60
CA GLN A 43 9.20 -1.61 6.77
C GLN A 43 8.79 -2.33 8.05
N LEU A 44 7.49 -2.52 8.25
CA LEU A 44 6.98 -3.21 9.44
C LEU A 44 7.35 -4.69 9.45
N LEU A 45 7.29 -5.35 8.29
CA LEU A 45 7.66 -6.76 8.19
C LEU A 45 9.15 -6.98 8.45
N GLU A 46 9.99 -6.04 8.07
CA GLU A 46 11.43 -6.13 8.26
C GLU A 46 11.85 -6.04 9.73
N THR A 47 11.01 -5.50 10.59
CA THR A 47 11.29 -5.50 12.04
C THR A 47 11.20 -6.90 12.63
N GLY A 48 10.38 -7.78 12.05
CA GLY A 48 10.15 -9.11 12.58
C GLY A 48 9.30 -9.16 13.83
N GLU A 49 8.80 -8.01 14.30
CA GLU A 49 8.08 -7.90 15.57
C GLU A 49 6.56 -8.00 15.42
N MET A 50 6.05 -7.79 14.22
CA MET A 50 4.61 -7.74 13.97
C MET A 50 4.16 -8.92 13.14
N ALA A 51 3.03 -9.52 13.53
CA ALA A 51 2.38 -10.53 12.70
C ALA A 51 1.85 -9.89 11.41
N VAL A 52 1.79 -10.68 10.34
CA VAL A 52 1.30 -10.20 9.03
C VAL A 52 -0.10 -9.59 9.15
N LYS A 53 -0.97 -10.18 9.99
CA LYS A 53 -2.31 -9.66 10.23
C LYS A 53 -2.28 -8.24 10.80
N GLN A 54 -1.38 -7.97 11.74
CA GLN A 54 -1.23 -6.65 12.34
C GLN A 54 -0.67 -5.64 11.33
N VAL A 55 0.25 -6.08 10.50
CA VAL A 55 0.82 -5.24 9.43
C VAL A 55 -0.29 -4.83 8.45
N ALA A 56 -1.13 -5.77 8.04
CA ALA A 56 -2.24 -5.46 7.14
C ALA A 56 -3.15 -4.39 7.73
N ALA A 57 -3.53 -4.54 8.99
CA ALA A 57 -4.40 -3.58 9.66
C ALA A 57 -3.76 -2.20 9.75
N GLN A 58 -2.49 -2.12 10.13
CA GLN A 58 -1.80 -0.83 10.29
C GLN A 58 -1.55 -0.12 8.97
N CYS A 59 -1.38 -0.88 7.89
CA CYS A 59 -1.10 -0.28 6.59
C CYS A 59 -2.36 0.07 5.78
N GLY A 60 -3.54 -0.13 6.36
CA GLY A 60 -4.79 0.26 5.73
C GLY A 60 -5.37 -0.78 4.78
N PHE A 61 -4.93 -2.03 4.88
CA PHE A 61 -5.55 -3.13 4.13
C PHE A 61 -6.72 -3.69 4.93
N SER A 62 -7.84 -3.94 4.25
CA SER A 62 -9.04 -4.43 4.92
C SER A 62 -8.93 -5.90 5.33
N SER A 63 -7.99 -6.65 4.78
CA SER A 63 -7.74 -8.04 5.16
C SER A 63 -6.30 -8.44 4.83
N VAL A 64 -5.87 -9.54 5.44
CA VAL A 64 -4.56 -10.15 5.12
C VAL A 64 -4.53 -10.61 3.66
N ASP A 65 -5.64 -11.11 3.16
CA ASP A 65 -5.71 -11.59 1.77
C ASP A 65 -5.48 -10.46 0.77
N ILE A 66 -6.04 -9.29 1.04
CA ILE A 66 -5.85 -8.12 0.17
C ILE A 66 -4.38 -7.65 0.22
N LEU A 67 -3.78 -7.62 1.41
CA LEU A 67 -2.36 -7.33 1.53
C LEU A 67 -1.52 -8.35 0.74
N ARG A 68 -1.81 -9.64 0.91
CA ARG A 68 -1.07 -10.69 0.24
C ARG A 68 -1.12 -10.54 -1.28
N ARG A 69 -2.31 -10.31 -1.83
CA ARG A 69 -2.47 -10.14 -3.28
C ARG A 69 -1.71 -8.93 -3.81
N ALA A 70 -1.81 -7.80 -3.13
CA ALA A 70 -1.09 -6.59 -3.52
C ALA A 70 0.43 -6.80 -3.42
N PHE A 71 0.87 -7.45 -2.36
CA PHE A 71 2.29 -7.71 -2.11
C PHE A 71 2.88 -8.62 -3.21
N VAL A 72 2.18 -9.72 -3.54
CA VAL A 72 2.63 -10.63 -4.59
C VAL A 72 2.64 -9.92 -5.95
N ARG A 73 1.61 -9.12 -6.23
CA ARG A 73 1.54 -8.37 -7.49
C ARG A 73 2.71 -7.41 -7.67
N GLN A 74 3.12 -6.75 -6.60
CA GLN A 74 4.20 -5.74 -6.67
C GLN A 74 5.59 -6.32 -6.46
N LEU A 75 5.75 -7.33 -5.62
CA LEU A 75 7.06 -7.82 -5.19
C LEU A 75 7.31 -9.29 -5.53
N SER A 76 6.33 -10.01 -6.06
CA SER A 76 6.41 -11.41 -6.47
C SER A 76 6.68 -12.39 -5.32
N VAL A 77 6.48 -11.97 -4.08
CA VAL A 77 6.60 -12.82 -2.89
C VAL A 77 5.44 -12.48 -1.94
N THR A 78 5.11 -13.44 -1.06
CA THR A 78 4.09 -13.19 -0.04
C THR A 78 4.68 -12.38 1.11
N PRO A 79 3.82 -11.68 1.89
CA PRO A 79 4.32 -10.97 3.09
C PRO A 79 5.02 -11.90 4.07
N SER A 80 4.52 -13.12 4.25
CA SER A 80 5.16 -14.10 5.15
C SER A 80 6.53 -14.50 4.66
N GLN A 81 6.68 -14.74 3.37
CA GLN A 81 7.99 -15.06 2.77
C GLN A 81 8.96 -13.90 2.92
N TYR A 82 8.47 -12.69 2.67
CA TYR A 82 9.27 -11.48 2.80
C TYR A 82 9.75 -11.28 4.24
N GLN A 83 8.85 -11.42 5.22
CA GLN A 83 9.19 -11.29 6.62
C GLN A 83 10.24 -12.32 7.03
N LYS A 84 10.07 -13.57 6.62
CA LYS A 84 11.01 -14.66 6.94
C LYS A 84 12.39 -14.38 6.35
N GLN A 85 12.45 -13.83 5.15
CA GLN A 85 13.71 -13.60 4.44
C GLN A 85 14.44 -12.36 4.93
N TYR A 86 13.71 -11.29 5.26
CA TYR A 86 14.30 -9.97 5.53
C TYR A 86 14.14 -9.48 6.96
N SER A 87 13.47 -10.24 7.85
CA SER A 87 13.36 -9.81 9.25
C SER A 87 14.70 -9.96 9.95
N ARG A 88 14.91 -9.05 10.87
CA ARG A 88 16.15 -9.01 11.66
C ARG A 88 16.11 -9.93 12.87
#